data_8668627f86a3b5e97ad5fb68b6940d9e
#
_entry.id   8668627f86a3b5e97ad5fb68b6940d9e
#
_cell.length_a   1.000
_cell.length_b   1.000
_cell.length_c   1.000
_cell.angle_alpha   90.00
_cell.angle_beta   90.00
_cell.angle_gamma   90.00
#
_symmetry.space_group_name_H-M   'P 1'
#
loop_
_entity.id
_entity.type
_entity.pdbx_description
1 polymer ?
#
loop_
_entity_poly.entity_id
_entity_poly.type
_entity_poly.pdbx_seq_one_letter_code
_entity_poly.pdbx_strand_id
1 'polypeptide(L)'
;MIAVARVGQHAAFAILPSRTVFSDQVVIFSLSSRAAFAALQSRPHEVWTRFFSSTLGDGLRYTPSDCFETFPFPEDWQTNTALEAAGQAYYDFRAELMVETGLGLTKTYNRFHDPDEDDPKIVRLRELHAAMDRAVLDAYRWTNVLTDCEFLLDYEDEGDDGSRRRKKPWRYRWPDEVRDEVLARLLELNAQRAAEEANTGDGELFA
;
A
#
# COMPACT_ATOMS: atom_id res chain seq x y z
N MET A 1 -8.17 -14.95 1.10
CA MET A 1 -8.62 -13.56 1.22
C MET A 1 -7.47 -12.68 1.67
N ILE A 2 -7.45 -11.41 1.28
CA ILE A 2 -6.45 -10.43 1.70
C ILE A 2 -6.95 -9.74 2.98
N ALA A 3 -6.03 -9.43 3.89
CA ALA A 3 -6.35 -8.81 5.17
C ALA A 3 -5.32 -7.74 5.55
N VAL A 4 -5.76 -6.70 6.26
CA VAL A 4 -4.89 -5.67 6.84
C VAL A 4 -5.38 -5.31 8.25
N ALA A 5 -4.49 -4.94 9.16
CA ALA A 5 -4.89 -4.41 10.46
C ALA A 5 -5.63 -3.07 10.30
N ARG A 6 -6.75 -2.90 11.00
CA ARG A 6 -7.52 -1.64 10.99
C ARG A 6 -6.70 -0.47 11.51
N VAL A 7 -5.84 -0.72 12.49
CA VAL A 7 -4.89 0.27 13.03
C VAL A 7 -3.52 -0.38 13.13
N GLY A 8 -2.50 0.27 12.58
CA GLY A 8 -1.14 -0.25 12.59
C GLY A 8 -0.11 0.80 12.18
N GLN A 9 1.15 0.56 12.51
CA GLN A 9 2.26 1.44 12.08
C GLN A 9 2.54 1.32 10.58
N HIS A 10 2.16 0.17 9.97
CA HIS A 10 2.46 -0.17 8.59
C HIS A 10 1.20 -0.64 7.88
N ALA A 11 1.00 -0.21 6.63
CA ALA A 11 -0.01 -0.76 5.73
C ALA A 11 0.47 -2.12 5.19
N ALA A 12 0.48 -3.13 6.07
CA ALA A 12 1.02 -4.46 5.77
C ALA A 12 -0.12 -5.46 5.54
N PHE A 13 -0.29 -5.85 4.29
CA PHE A 13 -1.32 -6.79 3.87
C PHE A 13 -0.82 -8.25 4.00
N ALA A 14 -1.74 -9.16 4.32
CA ALA A 14 -1.49 -10.59 4.38
C ALA A 14 -2.57 -11.36 3.62
N ILE A 15 -2.21 -12.53 3.08
CA ILE A 15 -3.18 -13.46 2.51
C ILE A 15 -3.45 -14.54 3.53
N LEU A 16 -4.71 -14.67 3.92
CA LEU A 16 -5.17 -15.56 4.98
C LEU A 16 -6.18 -16.58 4.46
N PRO A 17 -6.28 -17.77 5.10
CA PRO A 17 -7.30 -18.76 4.73
C PRO A 17 -8.72 -18.23 4.90
N SER A 18 -9.64 -18.64 4.01
CA SER A 18 -11.04 -18.21 4.04
C SER A 18 -11.88 -18.76 5.19
N ARG A 19 -11.37 -19.75 5.92
CA ARG A 19 -12.06 -20.37 7.07
C ARG A 19 -11.64 -19.79 8.42
N THR A 20 -11.08 -18.59 8.44
CA THR A 20 -10.64 -17.92 9.67
C THR A 20 -11.72 -16.95 10.14
N VAL A 21 -11.97 -16.93 11.45
CA VAL A 21 -12.81 -15.91 12.10
C VAL A 21 -11.91 -14.75 12.50
N PHE A 22 -12.30 -13.54 12.13
CA PHE A 22 -11.53 -12.31 12.37
C PHE A 22 -12.24 -11.43 13.40
N SER A 23 -11.46 -10.67 14.15
CA SER A 23 -11.99 -9.61 14.99
C SER A 23 -12.26 -8.35 14.15
N ASP A 24 -12.97 -7.40 14.73
CA ASP A 24 -13.21 -6.06 14.17
C ASP A 24 -11.95 -5.22 13.96
N GLN A 25 -10.81 -5.66 14.52
CA GLN A 25 -9.50 -5.02 14.35
C GLN A 25 -8.82 -5.37 13.01
N VAL A 26 -9.44 -6.21 12.19
CA VAL A 26 -8.91 -6.65 10.89
C VAL A 26 -9.90 -6.32 9.79
N VAL A 27 -9.43 -5.66 8.76
CA VAL A 27 -10.18 -5.43 7.51
C VAL A 27 -9.89 -6.58 6.56
N ILE A 28 -10.95 -7.16 5.98
CA ILE A 28 -10.90 -8.32 5.09
C ILE A 28 -11.41 -7.93 3.72
N PHE A 29 -10.65 -8.31 2.69
CA PHE A 29 -11.02 -8.15 1.30
C PHE A 29 -11.30 -9.52 0.68
N SER A 30 -12.42 -9.65 -0.03
CA SER A 30 -12.79 -10.87 -0.76
C SER A 30 -11.96 -11.05 -2.04
N LEU A 31 -10.68 -10.73 -1.95
CA LEU A 31 -9.68 -10.85 -3.00
C LEU A 31 -8.63 -11.90 -2.58
N SER A 32 -8.08 -12.64 -3.53
CA SER A 32 -7.11 -13.71 -3.24
C SER A 32 -5.94 -13.79 -4.23
N SER A 33 -6.00 -13.06 -5.36
CA SER A 33 -4.91 -13.04 -6.34
C SER A 33 -3.68 -12.31 -5.82
N ARG A 34 -2.53 -12.66 -6.33
CA ARG A 34 -1.28 -11.95 -6.06
C ARG A 34 -1.24 -10.58 -6.74
N ALA A 35 -1.97 -10.42 -7.84
CA ALA A 35 -2.14 -9.13 -8.49
C ALA A 35 -2.89 -8.13 -7.59
N ALA A 36 -4.00 -8.56 -6.93
CA ALA A 36 -4.67 -7.74 -5.93
C ALA A 36 -3.76 -7.40 -4.75
N PHE A 37 -3.02 -8.40 -4.28
CA PHE A 37 -2.04 -8.19 -3.21
C PHE A 37 -0.96 -7.19 -3.63
N ALA A 38 -0.41 -7.29 -4.85
CA ALA A 38 0.58 -6.36 -5.36
C ALA A 38 0.06 -4.93 -5.39
N ALA A 39 -1.15 -4.71 -5.92
CA ALA A 39 -1.76 -3.40 -5.95
C ALA A 39 -1.94 -2.80 -4.54
N LEU A 40 -2.49 -3.60 -3.60
CA LEU A 40 -2.76 -3.14 -2.24
C LEU A 40 -1.50 -2.97 -1.37
N GLN A 41 -0.46 -3.80 -1.59
CA GLN A 41 0.79 -3.71 -0.82
C GLN A 41 1.75 -2.67 -1.37
N SER A 42 1.53 -2.17 -2.59
CA SER A 42 2.40 -1.21 -3.27
C SER A 42 2.39 0.18 -2.65
N ARG A 43 3.43 0.97 -2.93
CA ARG A 43 3.52 2.38 -2.53
C ARG A 43 2.44 3.27 -3.15
N PRO A 44 1.98 3.10 -4.39
CA PRO A 44 0.81 3.85 -4.87
C PRO A 44 -0.39 3.75 -3.92
N HIS A 45 -0.71 2.53 -3.46
CA HIS A 45 -1.79 2.35 -2.49
C HIS A 45 -1.43 2.85 -1.08
N GLU A 46 -0.18 2.72 -0.65
CA GLU A 46 0.27 3.30 0.64
C GLU A 46 0.12 4.82 0.63
N VAL A 47 0.53 5.51 -0.45
CA VAL A 47 0.38 6.96 -0.62
C VAL A 47 -1.09 7.37 -0.56
N TRP A 48 -1.95 6.67 -1.29
CA TRP A 48 -3.39 6.87 -1.26
C TRP A 48 -3.98 6.69 0.15
N THR A 49 -3.63 5.59 0.78
CA THR A 49 -4.11 5.25 2.12
C THR A 49 -3.68 6.31 3.14
N ARG A 50 -2.43 6.77 3.09
CA ARG A 50 -1.93 7.82 4.00
C ARG A 50 -2.60 9.15 3.79
N PHE A 51 -2.99 9.48 2.58
CA PHE A 51 -3.69 10.72 2.27
C PHE A 51 -5.13 10.73 2.80
N PHE A 52 -5.84 9.61 2.65
CA PHE A 52 -7.26 9.52 3.04
C PHE A 52 -7.50 8.96 4.45
N SER A 53 -6.52 8.33 5.06
CA SER A 53 -6.70 7.78 6.41
C SER A 53 -6.53 8.84 7.48
N SER A 54 -7.30 8.68 8.56
CA SER A 54 -7.05 9.42 9.79
C SER A 54 -5.91 8.79 10.57
N THR A 55 -5.14 9.61 11.28
CA THR A 55 -4.14 9.13 12.24
C THR A 55 -4.79 8.84 13.58
N LEU A 56 -4.39 7.75 14.24
CA LEU A 56 -4.75 7.47 15.63
C LEU A 56 -3.45 7.30 16.43
N GLY A 57 -2.97 8.37 17.02
CA GLY A 57 -1.63 8.44 17.62
C GLY A 57 -0.56 8.28 16.52
N ASP A 58 0.40 7.35 16.71
CA ASP A 58 1.44 7.05 15.71
C ASP A 58 0.99 6.02 14.66
N GLY A 59 -0.30 5.62 14.62
CA GLY A 59 -0.83 4.56 13.78
C GLY A 59 -1.71 5.05 12.64
N LEU A 60 -1.55 4.42 11.47
CA LEU A 60 -2.44 4.56 10.33
C LEU A 60 -3.76 3.83 10.64
N ARG A 61 -4.90 4.51 10.52
CA ARG A 61 -6.22 3.91 10.60
C ARG A 61 -6.77 3.64 9.20
N TYR A 62 -6.74 2.38 8.79
CA TYR A 62 -7.25 1.97 7.49
C TYR A 62 -8.78 1.93 7.51
N THR A 63 -9.43 2.83 6.76
CA THR A 63 -10.88 2.90 6.58
C THR A 63 -11.21 2.39 5.17
N PRO A 64 -11.91 1.25 5.01
CA PRO A 64 -12.17 0.67 3.69
C PRO A 64 -12.89 1.61 2.72
N SER A 65 -13.89 2.36 3.19
CA SER A 65 -14.62 3.34 2.38
C SER A 65 -13.73 4.43 1.79
N ASP A 66 -12.69 4.82 2.50
CA ASP A 66 -11.84 5.93 2.09
C ASP A 66 -10.56 5.44 1.38
N CYS A 67 -10.02 4.29 1.82
CA CYS A 67 -8.73 3.80 1.35
C CYS A 67 -8.83 2.74 0.25
N PHE A 68 -9.91 1.95 0.20
CA PHE A 68 -10.06 0.84 -0.75
C PHE A 68 -11.13 1.12 -1.82
N GLU A 69 -12.33 1.53 -1.40
CA GLU A 69 -13.45 1.72 -2.33
C GLU A 69 -13.20 2.89 -3.29
N THR A 70 -12.42 3.88 -2.85
CA THR A 70 -12.05 5.03 -3.67
C THR A 70 -10.73 4.85 -4.42
N PHE A 71 -9.95 3.79 -4.14
CA PHE A 71 -8.66 3.59 -4.79
C PHE A 71 -8.84 3.22 -6.27
N PRO A 72 -8.28 4.00 -7.20
CA PRO A 72 -8.46 3.77 -8.62
C PRO A 72 -7.48 2.69 -9.12
N PHE A 73 -7.78 1.41 -8.88
CA PHE A 73 -6.93 0.30 -9.34
C PHE A 73 -6.49 0.46 -10.81
N PRO A 74 -5.30 -0.07 -11.22
CA PRO A 74 -4.92 -0.10 -12.62
C PRO A 74 -5.97 -0.81 -13.49
N GLU A 75 -6.08 -0.44 -14.76
CA GLU A 75 -6.92 -1.17 -15.70
C GLU A 75 -6.46 -2.64 -15.81
N ASP A 76 -7.41 -3.56 -15.99
CA ASP A 76 -7.15 -4.99 -16.18
C ASP A 76 -6.25 -5.65 -15.13
N TRP A 77 -6.13 -5.06 -13.93
CA TRP A 77 -5.26 -5.57 -12.87
C TRP A 77 -5.55 -7.04 -12.53
N GLN A 78 -6.81 -7.50 -12.66
CA GLN A 78 -7.23 -8.86 -12.34
C GLN A 78 -6.57 -9.92 -13.23
N THR A 79 -6.24 -9.56 -14.47
CA THR A 79 -5.66 -10.46 -15.47
C THR A 79 -4.19 -10.14 -15.77
N ASN A 80 -3.62 -9.15 -15.08
CA ASN A 80 -2.25 -8.72 -15.31
C ASN A 80 -1.24 -9.71 -14.72
N THR A 81 -0.58 -10.46 -15.59
CA THR A 81 0.39 -11.49 -15.21
C THR A 81 1.67 -10.94 -14.59
N ALA A 82 2.06 -9.70 -14.93
CA ALA A 82 3.22 -9.06 -14.33
C ALA A 82 2.95 -8.67 -12.87
N LEU A 83 1.74 -8.16 -12.57
CA LEU A 83 1.30 -7.90 -11.20
C LEU A 83 1.22 -9.19 -10.39
N GLU A 84 0.65 -10.26 -10.96
CA GLU A 84 0.57 -11.57 -10.30
C GLU A 84 1.96 -12.09 -9.94
N ALA A 85 2.91 -12.05 -10.89
CA ALA A 85 4.28 -12.52 -10.67
C ALA A 85 5.03 -11.67 -9.62
N ALA A 86 4.92 -10.33 -9.68
CA ALA A 86 5.58 -9.44 -8.73
C ALA A 86 5.01 -9.59 -7.31
N GLY A 87 3.69 -9.69 -7.19
CA GLY A 87 3.01 -9.93 -5.93
C GLY A 87 3.36 -11.29 -5.33
N GLN A 88 3.46 -12.34 -6.15
CA GLN A 88 3.88 -13.68 -5.72
C GLN A 88 5.31 -13.66 -5.18
N ALA A 89 6.25 -13.09 -5.95
CA ALA A 89 7.66 -13.05 -5.57
C ALA A 89 7.88 -12.31 -4.24
N TYR A 90 7.25 -11.15 -4.07
CA TYR A 90 7.33 -10.39 -2.82
C TYR A 90 6.70 -11.14 -1.64
N TYR A 91 5.49 -11.66 -1.84
CA TYR A 91 4.76 -12.34 -0.78
C TYR A 91 5.50 -13.57 -0.26
N ASP A 92 5.97 -14.43 -1.17
CA ASP A 92 6.63 -15.69 -0.80
C ASP A 92 7.94 -15.41 -0.07
N PHE A 93 8.77 -14.50 -0.61
CA PHE A 93 10.02 -14.14 0.04
C PHE A 93 9.80 -13.56 1.45
N ARG A 94 8.82 -12.66 1.60
CA ARG A 94 8.47 -12.12 2.91
C ARG A 94 7.98 -13.20 3.87
N ALA A 95 7.16 -14.13 3.40
CA ALA A 95 6.65 -15.23 4.21
C ALA A 95 7.78 -16.15 4.69
N GLU A 96 8.70 -16.52 3.80
CA GLU A 96 9.89 -17.32 4.14
C GLU A 96 10.78 -16.60 5.16
N LEU A 97 11.06 -15.32 4.96
CA LEU A 97 11.82 -14.49 5.88
C LEU A 97 11.19 -14.44 7.27
N MET A 98 9.87 -14.27 7.35
CA MET A 98 9.14 -14.24 8.62
C MET A 98 9.18 -15.57 9.35
N VAL A 99 9.06 -16.70 8.63
CA VAL A 99 9.18 -18.05 9.22
C VAL A 99 10.59 -18.29 9.75
N GLU A 100 11.60 -17.97 8.95
CA GLU A 100 13.00 -18.19 9.32
C GLU A 100 13.42 -17.35 10.53
N THR A 101 13.00 -16.11 10.59
CA THR A 101 13.34 -15.18 11.68
C THR A 101 12.44 -15.32 12.91
N GLY A 102 11.31 -15.99 12.79
CA GLY A 102 10.27 -16.05 13.83
C GLY A 102 9.62 -14.69 14.13
N LEU A 103 9.72 -13.72 13.20
CA LEU A 103 9.19 -12.37 13.37
C LEU A 103 7.81 -12.22 12.71
N GLY A 104 6.91 -11.51 13.38
CA GLY A 104 5.63 -11.11 12.80
C GLY A 104 5.78 -9.88 11.88
N LEU A 105 4.70 -9.54 11.12
CA LEU A 105 4.67 -8.45 10.14
C LEU A 105 5.22 -7.13 10.69
N THR A 106 4.76 -6.68 11.86
CA THR A 106 5.21 -5.40 12.44
C THR A 106 6.72 -5.36 12.64
N LYS A 107 7.31 -6.42 13.20
CA LYS A 107 8.76 -6.47 13.44
C LYS A 107 9.55 -6.56 12.14
N THR A 108 9.05 -7.30 11.15
CA THR A 108 9.66 -7.38 9.82
C THR A 108 9.67 -6.01 9.15
N TYR A 109 8.56 -5.27 9.19
CA TYR A 109 8.51 -3.92 8.61
C TYR A 109 9.28 -2.87 9.43
N ASN A 110 9.42 -3.03 10.74
CA ASN A 110 10.33 -2.19 11.51
C ASN A 110 11.77 -2.32 11.00
N ARG A 111 12.25 -3.54 10.73
CA ARG A 111 13.54 -3.78 10.09
C ARG A 111 13.60 -3.22 8.66
N PHE A 112 12.53 -3.41 7.89
CA PHE A 112 12.44 -2.88 6.52
C PHE A 112 12.64 -1.36 6.45
N HIS A 113 12.19 -0.62 7.46
CA HIS A 113 12.26 0.84 7.52
C HIS A 113 13.44 1.36 8.36
N ASP A 114 14.27 0.49 8.90
CA ASP A 114 15.44 0.88 9.68
C ASP A 114 16.62 1.23 8.77
N PRO A 115 17.16 2.47 8.82
CA PRO A 115 18.30 2.86 8.00
C PRO A 115 19.60 2.13 8.35
N ASP A 116 19.72 1.61 9.57
CA ASP A 116 20.89 0.88 10.04
C ASP A 116 20.80 -0.65 9.78
N GLU A 117 19.70 -1.10 9.17
CA GLU A 117 19.47 -2.52 8.85
C GLU A 117 20.09 -2.90 7.51
N ASP A 118 21.13 -3.70 7.54
CA ASP A 118 21.94 -4.13 6.39
C ASP A 118 21.87 -5.65 6.10
N ASP A 119 21.02 -6.41 6.80
CA ASP A 119 20.79 -7.82 6.50
C ASP A 119 20.44 -8.01 5.02
N PRO A 120 21.20 -8.83 4.27
CA PRO A 120 20.96 -9.04 2.84
C PRO A 120 19.53 -9.47 2.51
N LYS A 121 18.84 -10.13 3.42
CA LYS A 121 17.43 -10.53 3.24
C LYS A 121 16.47 -9.35 3.35
N ILE A 122 16.73 -8.41 4.25
CA ILE A 122 15.95 -7.18 4.33
C ILE A 122 16.22 -6.29 3.10
N VAL A 123 17.48 -6.20 2.67
CA VAL A 123 17.83 -5.52 1.41
C VAL A 123 17.08 -6.15 0.24
N ARG A 124 17.09 -7.47 0.14
CA ARG A 124 16.34 -8.20 -0.90
C ARG A 124 14.83 -7.96 -0.83
N LEU A 125 14.25 -7.89 0.36
CA LEU A 125 12.83 -7.55 0.54
C LEU A 125 12.51 -6.14 0.01
N ARG A 126 13.41 -5.17 0.23
CA ARG A 126 13.29 -3.80 -0.33
C ARG A 126 13.34 -3.80 -1.86
N GLU A 127 14.25 -4.57 -2.46
CA GLU A 127 14.35 -4.73 -3.93
C GLU A 127 13.06 -5.34 -4.52
N LEU A 128 12.53 -6.39 -3.91
CA LEU A 128 11.31 -7.04 -4.35
C LEU A 128 10.09 -6.10 -4.21
N HIS A 129 10.09 -5.25 -3.19
CA HIS A 129 9.05 -4.22 -3.04
C HIS A 129 9.15 -3.18 -4.16
N ALA A 130 10.37 -2.71 -4.49
CA ALA A 130 10.57 -1.76 -5.59
C ALA A 130 10.17 -2.37 -6.95
N ALA A 131 10.45 -3.66 -7.17
CA ALA A 131 10.02 -4.38 -8.37
C ALA A 131 8.48 -4.49 -8.45
N MET A 132 7.82 -4.72 -7.32
CA MET A 132 6.35 -4.74 -7.24
C MET A 132 5.76 -3.34 -7.50
N ASP A 133 6.34 -2.28 -6.92
CA ASP A 133 5.93 -0.90 -7.20
C ASP A 133 6.08 -0.57 -8.68
N ARG A 134 7.18 -0.99 -9.33
CA ARG A 134 7.41 -0.80 -10.76
C ARG A 134 6.32 -1.49 -11.59
N ALA A 135 5.99 -2.73 -11.27
CA ALA A 135 4.94 -3.47 -11.97
C ALA A 135 3.57 -2.78 -11.84
N VAL A 136 3.26 -2.21 -10.67
CA VAL A 136 2.01 -1.46 -10.45
C VAL A 136 2.00 -0.16 -11.24
N LEU A 137 3.11 0.60 -11.25
CA LEU A 137 3.21 1.83 -12.04
C LEU A 137 3.15 1.54 -13.55
N ASP A 138 3.74 0.44 -14.01
CA ASP A 138 3.65 0.00 -15.42
C ASP A 138 2.22 -0.38 -15.80
N ALA A 139 1.46 -1.02 -14.89
CA ALA A 139 0.05 -1.30 -15.09
C ALA A 139 -0.80 -0.02 -15.23
N TYR A 140 -0.42 1.08 -14.55
CA TYR A 140 -0.99 2.41 -14.77
C TYR A 140 -0.44 3.10 -16.04
N ARG A 141 0.54 2.50 -16.74
CA ARG A 141 1.29 3.11 -17.85
C ARG A 141 2.12 4.35 -17.44
N TRP A 142 2.48 4.47 -16.17
CA TRP A 142 3.30 5.54 -15.63
C TRP A 142 4.79 5.16 -15.61
N THR A 143 5.33 4.89 -16.79
CA THR A 143 6.70 4.37 -16.98
C THR A 143 7.81 5.37 -16.65
N ASN A 144 7.47 6.67 -16.58
CA ASN A 144 8.38 7.76 -16.28
C ASN A 144 8.56 8.05 -14.78
N VAL A 145 7.77 7.44 -13.90
CA VAL A 145 7.89 7.61 -12.45
C VAL A 145 9.08 6.79 -11.93
N LEU A 146 9.97 7.40 -11.17
CA LEU A 146 11.09 6.73 -10.53
C LEU A 146 10.61 5.94 -9.30
N THR A 147 11.26 4.80 -9.03
CA THR A 147 10.89 3.92 -7.90
C THR A 147 11.95 3.88 -6.79
N ASP A 148 12.99 4.69 -6.92
CA ASP A 148 14.06 4.77 -5.93
C ASP A 148 13.51 5.32 -4.61
N CYS A 149 13.86 4.62 -3.53
CA CYS A 149 13.45 4.99 -2.17
C CYS A 149 14.63 5.46 -1.36
N GLU A 150 14.35 6.34 -0.42
CA GLU A 150 15.31 6.86 0.54
C GLU A 150 14.81 6.63 1.96
N PHE A 151 15.74 6.67 2.92
CA PHE A 151 15.38 6.71 4.33
C PHE A 151 15.06 8.15 4.73
N LEU A 152 13.79 8.45 4.87
CA LEU A 152 13.28 9.77 5.22
C LEU A 152 12.49 9.67 6.54
N LEU A 153 12.37 10.75 7.27
CA LEU A 153 11.48 10.80 8.43
C LEU A 153 10.03 10.63 7.97
N ASP A 154 9.20 10.07 8.85
CA ASP A 154 7.77 9.89 8.56
C ASP A 154 7.10 11.24 8.26
N TYR A 155 5.97 11.21 7.57
CA TYR A 155 5.26 12.41 7.10
C TYR A 155 4.94 13.37 8.23
N GLU A 156 4.97 14.68 7.95
CA GLU A 156 4.48 15.68 8.87
C GLU A 156 2.95 15.74 8.82
N ASP A 157 2.30 15.49 9.94
CA ASP A 157 0.89 15.80 10.08
C ASP A 157 0.74 17.32 10.26
N GLU A 158 -0.02 17.99 9.41
CA GLU A 158 -0.28 19.44 9.48
C GLU A 158 -1.04 19.87 10.75
N GLY A 159 -1.37 18.92 11.64
CA GLY A 159 -2.15 19.13 12.86
C GLY A 159 -1.39 18.97 14.19
N ASP A 160 -0.07 18.82 14.18
CA ASP A 160 0.70 18.67 15.41
C ASP A 160 0.88 20.03 16.13
N ASP A 161 0.11 20.25 17.20
CA ASP A 161 0.12 21.46 18.03
C ASP A 161 1.39 21.66 18.88
N GLY A 162 2.48 20.93 18.58
CA GLY A 162 3.78 21.14 19.20
C GLY A 162 3.95 20.59 20.63
N SER A 163 2.97 19.88 21.18
CA SER A 163 2.98 19.40 22.57
C SER A 163 3.66 18.03 22.77
N ARG A 164 4.88 17.87 22.49
CA ARG A 164 5.85 16.78 22.64
C ARG A 164 6.32 16.28 21.28
N ARG A 165 7.38 16.88 20.76
CA ARG A 165 8.12 16.35 19.59
C ARG A 165 8.68 14.97 19.92
N ARG A 166 7.92 13.90 19.67
CA ARG A 166 8.47 12.56 19.50
C ARG A 166 9.29 12.57 18.22
N LYS A 167 10.50 12.01 18.26
CA LYS A 167 11.32 11.82 17.06
C LYS A 167 10.52 10.94 16.12
N LYS A 168 10.17 11.47 14.93
CA LYS A 168 9.44 10.70 13.91
C LYS A 168 10.27 9.50 13.50
N PRO A 169 9.64 8.32 13.28
CA PRO A 169 10.37 7.14 12.84
C PRO A 169 10.89 7.32 11.42
N TRP A 170 11.99 6.65 11.12
CA TRP A 170 12.47 6.51 9.76
C TRP A 170 11.51 5.68 8.92
N ARG A 171 11.41 6.05 7.62
CA ARG A 171 10.69 5.31 6.60
C ARG A 171 11.54 5.15 5.36
N TYR A 172 11.66 3.92 4.85
CA TYR A 172 12.18 3.66 3.52
C TYR A 172 11.05 3.89 2.52
N ARG A 173 11.03 5.06 1.90
CA ARG A 173 9.91 5.55 1.08
C ARG A 173 10.39 6.39 -0.09
N TRP A 174 9.50 6.67 -1.00
CA TRP A 174 9.76 7.63 -2.08
C TRP A 174 10.02 9.04 -1.54
N PRO A 175 10.90 9.82 -2.24
CA PRO A 175 10.99 11.27 -2.04
C PRO A 175 9.62 11.94 -2.16
N ASP A 176 9.46 13.10 -1.52
CA ASP A 176 8.18 13.78 -1.46
C ASP A 176 7.67 14.18 -2.86
N GLU A 177 8.57 14.56 -3.77
CA GLU A 177 8.23 14.91 -5.15
C GLU A 177 7.62 13.73 -5.92
N VAL A 178 8.15 12.52 -5.76
CA VAL A 178 7.65 11.31 -6.41
C VAL A 178 6.30 10.90 -5.80
N ARG A 179 6.20 10.97 -4.47
CA ARG A 179 4.96 10.70 -3.74
C ARG A 179 3.84 11.63 -4.22
N ASP A 180 4.10 12.93 -4.28
CA ASP A 180 3.12 13.96 -4.63
C ASP A 180 2.70 13.83 -6.11
N GLU A 181 3.63 13.51 -7.00
CA GLU A 181 3.31 13.22 -8.40
C GLU A 181 2.38 12.01 -8.54
N VAL A 182 2.68 10.90 -7.86
CA VAL A 182 1.85 9.68 -7.89
C VAL A 182 0.48 9.96 -7.28
N LEU A 183 0.41 10.68 -6.16
CA LEU A 183 -0.86 11.06 -5.54
C LEU A 183 -1.71 11.92 -6.47
N ALA A 184 -1.12 12.92 -7.12
CA ALA A 184 -1.84 13.77 -8.06
C ALA A 184 -2.43 12.97 -9.23
N ARG A 185 -1.67 12.04 -9.81
CA ARG A 185 -2.14 11.15 -10.88
C ARG A 185 -3.27 10.22 -10.41
N LEU A 186 -3.19 9.68 -9.19
CA LEU A 186 -4.25 8.85 -8.61
C LEU A 186 -5.53 9.66 -8.38
N LEU A 187 -5.42 10.88 -7.86
CA LEU A 187 -6.56 11.77 -7.65
C LEU A 187 -7.24 12.15 -8.98
N GLU A 188 -6.46 12.45 -10.01
CA GLU A 188 -6.98 12.73 -11.35
C GLU A 188 -7.72 11.52 -11.93
N LEU A 189 -7.11 10.31 -11.85
CA LEU A 189 -7.73 9.08 -12.32
C LEU A 189 -9.02 8.74 -11.57
N ASN A 190 -9.04 8.94 -10.26
CA ASN A 190 -10.24 8.75 -9.44
C ASN A 190 -11.36 9.72 -9.86
N ALA A 191 -11.03 11.00 -10.05
CA ALA A 191 -12.00 12.01 -10.50
C ALA A 191 -12.56 11.72 -11.90
N GLN A 192 -11.72 11.25 -12.84
CA GLN A 192 -12.16 10.84 -14.17
C GLN A 192 -13.16 9.69 -14.11
N ARG A 193 -12.86 8.63 -13.34
CA ARG A 193 -13.75 7.47 -13.19
C ARG A 193 -15.07 7.84 -12.53
N ALA A 194 -15.03 8.67 -11.49
CA ALA A 194 -16.26 9.15 -10.83
C ALA A 194 -17.15 9.95 -11.82
N ALA A 195 -16.56 10.74 -12.70
CA ALA A 195 -17.30 11.46 -13.73
C ALA A 195 -17.89 10.51 -14.81
N GLU A 196 -17.16 9.46 -15.20
CA GLU A 196 -17.65 8.43 -16.12
C GLU A 196 -18.83 7.64 -15.52
N GLU A 197 -18.72 7.24 -14.25
CA GLU A 197 -19.80 6.55 -13.53
C GLU A 197 -21.06 7.42 -13.40
N ALA A 198 -20.92 8.71 -13.10
CA ALA A 198 -22.05 9.64 -13.03
C ALA A 198 -22.76 9.76 -14.38
N ASN A 199 -22.00 9.86 -15.49
CA ASN A 199 -22.56 9.97 -16.83
C ASN A 199 -23.25 8.68 -17.31
N THR A 200 -22.78 7.49 -16.86
CA THR A 200 -23.43 6.20 -17.19
C THR A 200 -24.67 5.94 -16.34
N GLY A 201 -24.65 6.37 -15.06
CA GLY A 201 -25.82 6.25 -14.17
C GLY A 201 -27.03 7.11 -14.57
N ASP A 202 -26.80 8.28 -15.13
CA ASP A 202 -27.90 9.15 -15.63
C ASP A 202 -28.56 8.62 -16.93
N GLY A 203 -27.88 7.72 -17.66
CA GLY A 203 -28.41 7.10 -18.87
C GLY A 203 -29.44 6.00 -18.63
N GLU A 204 -29.41 5.32 -17.49
CA GLU A 204 -30.33 4.23 -17.15
C GLU A 204 -31.64 4.70 -16.46
N LEU A 205 -31.72 5.94 -15.99
CA LEU A 205 -32.91 6.49 -15.32
C LEU A 205 -33.99 7.02 -16.30
N PHE A 206 -33.71 7.11 -17.61
CA PHE A 206 -34.59 7.65 -18.64
C PHE A 206 -34.81 6.72 -19.85
N ALA A 207 -34.51 5.42 -19.75
CA ALA A 207 -34.72 4.45 -20.83
C ALA A 207 -35.93 3.52 -20.55
#